data_367902d7cba9d36b53e10430beee1841
#
_entry.id   367902d7cba9d36b53e10430beee1841
#
_cell.length_a   1.000
_cell.length_b   1.000
_cell.length_c   1.000
_cell.angle_alpha   90.00
_cell.angle_beta   90.00
_cell.angle_gamma   90.00
#
_symmetry.space_group_name_H-M   'P 1'
#
loop_
_entity.id
_entity.type
_entity.pdbx_description
1 polymer ?
#
loop_
_entity_poly.entity_id
_entity_poly.type
_entity_poly.pdbx_seq_one_letter_code
_entity_poly.pdbx_strand_id
1 'polypeptide(L)'
;MKCLKDGHMHSHYCPHGTKDSFQMYIERALDVGLDEITFTEHMPLPGIFMDEKLLKECSPNEEEILLYLKEATKIKEEYKDKIKINVGLEVDYVEGYEEKIKKMLDNYGEYLDEGILSVHFLRLDDVYHCLDMSVDEFGIIAKILGGVEKVYDKYFETLIKSINADLGSYKPKRIGHPTLVRIFNEKYPMDYKNEALIDKVIKKI
;
A
#
# COMPACT_ATOMS: atom_id res chain seq x y z
N MET A 1 -9.97 -14.36 -24.05
CA MET A 1 -8.62 -14.48 -23.46
C MET A 1 -8.68 -13.95 -22.05
N LYS A 2 -7.91 -14.49 -21.10
CA LYS A 2 -7.84 -13.97 -19.73
C LYS A 2 -6.93 -12.73 -19.78
N CYS A 3 -7.43 -11.57 -19.38
CA CYS A 3 -6.61 -10.35 -19.26
C CYS A 3 -5.54 -10.57 -18.19
N LEU A 4 -4.28 -10.37 -18.55
CA LEU A 4 -3.15 -10.43 -17.62
C LEU A 4 -2.86 -9.02 -17.12
N LYS A 5 -2.95 -8.83 -15.81
CA LYS A 5 -2.80 -7.53 -15.16
C LYS A 5 -1.78 -7.59 -14.03
N ASP A 6 -0.89 -6.60 -13.97
CA ASP A 6 -0.16 -6.23 -12.77
C ASP A 6 -0.78 -4.96 -12.17
N GLY A 7 -1.35 -5.08 -11.00
CA GLY A 7 -2.13 -4.01 -10.37
C GLY A 7 -1.42 -3.31 -9.22
N HIS A 8 -0.13 -3.58 -8.96
CA HIS A 8 0.60 -2.98 -7.86
C HIS A 8 2.08 -2.79 -8.23
N MET A 9 2.42 -1.60 -8.69
CA MET A 9 3.78 -1.26 -9.13
C MET A 9 4.18 0.11 -8.57
N HIS A 10 5.41 0.17 -8.05
CA HIS A 10 6.04 1.43 -7.64
C HIS A 10 6.90 1.98 -8.77
N SER A 11 7.20 3.27 -8.71
CA SER A 11 8.00 3.99 -9.68
C SER A 11 9.34 4.43 -9.09
N HIS A 12 10.13 5.15 -9.86
CA HIS A 12 11.38 5.76 -9.37
C HIS A 12 11.18 6.87 -8.32
N TYR A 13 9.93 7.28 -8.08
CA TYR A 13 9.56 8.19 -7.00
C TYR A 13 9.53 7.49 -5.64
N CYS A 14 9.36 6.16 -5.60
CA CYS A 14 9.40 5.40 -4.35
C CYS A 14 10.78 5.54 -3.67
N PRO A 15 10.86 5.98 -2.39
CA PRO A 15 12.12 6.17 -1.70
C PRO A 15 12.96 4.89 -1.60
N HIS A 16 12.31 3.75 -1.43
CA HIS A 16 12.91 2.42 -1.26
C HIS A 16 12.75 1.50 -2.49
N GLY A 17 12.16 2.02 -3.58
CA GLY A 17 12.02 1.29 -4.84
C GLY A 17 13.28 1.32 -5.71
N THR A 18 13.20 0.67 -6.88
CA THR A 18 14.22 0.80 -7.93
C THR A 18 14.14 2.20 -8.56
N LYS A 19 15.22 2.60 -9.25
CA LYS A 19 15.24 3.88 -9.99
C LYS A 19 14.97 3.68 -11.48
N ASP A 20 14.31 2.58 -11.83
CA ASP A 20 13.87 2.29 -13.19
C ASP A 20 12.79 3.27 -13.63
N SER A 21 12.87 3.72 -14.89
CA SER A 21 11.87 4.65 -15.44
C SER A 21 10.52 3.96 -15.70
N PHE A 22 9.47 4.75 -15.83
CA PHE A 22 8.16 4.24 -16.28
C PHE A 22 8.26 3.45 -17.58
N GLN A 23 9.08 3.92 -18.54
CA GLN A 23 9.28 3.24 -19.81
C GLN A 23 9.84 1.84 -19.62
N MET A 24 10.82 1.66 -18.74
CA MET A 24 11.42 0.33 -18.48
C MET A 24 10.39 -0.65 -17.92
N TYR A 25 9.55 -0.21 -16.99
CA TYR A 25 8.44 -1.02 -16.47
C TYR A 25 7.44 -1.38 -17.57
N ILE A 26 7.05 -0.40 -18.40
CA ILE A 26 6.06 -0.61 -19.47
C ILE A 26 6.61 -1.55 -20.55
N GLU A 27 7.85 -1.35 -21.00
CA GLU A 27 8.51 -2.23 -21.96
C GLU A 27 8.59 -3.66 -21.42
N ARG A 28 8.94 -3.81 -20.14
CA ARG A 28 8.96 -5.12 -19.50
C ARG A 28 7.57 -5.76 -19.41
N ALA A 29 6.54 -4.98 -19.11
CA ALA A 29 5.16 -5.45 -19.09
C ALA A 29 4.71 -5.97 -20.48
N LEU A 30 5.04 -5.23 -21.54
CA LEU A 30 4.79 -5.64 -22.91
C LEU A 30 5.54 -6.93 -23.29
N ASP A 31 6.82 -7.01 -22.93
CA ASP A 31 7.66 -8.19 -23.20
C ASP A 31 7.12 -9.48 -22.56
N VAL A 32 6.56 -9.39 -21.35
CA VAL A 32 5.98 -10.54 -20.65
C VAL A 32 4.50 -10.76 -20.98
N GLY A 33 3.92 -9.93 -21.85
CA GLY A 33 2.56 -10.10 -22.37
C GLY A 33 1.45 -9.66 -21.41
N LEU A 34 1.69 -8.64 -20.59
CA LEU A 34 0.63 -8.02 -19.80
C LEU A 34 -0.27 -7.16 -20.71
N ASP A 35 -1.57 -7.21 -20.45
CA ASP A 35 -2.59 -6.39 -21.12
C ASP A 35 -2.85 -5.07 -20.39
N GLU A 36 -2.60 -5.05 -19.09
CA GLU A 36 -2.90 -3.93 -18.21
C GLU A 36 -1.90 -3.85 -17.05
N ILE A 37 -1.50 -2.63 -16.71
CA ILE A 37 -0.68 -2.34 -15.52
C ILE A 37 -1.25 -1.16 -14.73
N THR A 38 -0.98 -1.13 -13.44
CA THR A 38 -1.31 0.02 -12.58
C THR A 38 -0.08 0.44 -11.81
N PHE A 39 0.36 1.68 -12.02
CA PHE A 39 1.30 2.31 -11.10
C PHE A 39 0.54 2.76 -9.85
N THR A 40 0.98 2.32 -8.69
CA THR A 40 0.38 2.61 -7.37
C THR A 40 1.47 3.08 -6.43
N GLU A 41 2.00 4.28 -6.70
CA GLU A 41 3.02 4.87 -5.83
C GLU A 41 2.44 5.15 -4.44
N HIS A 42 3.30 5.12 -3.40
CA HIS A 42 2.85 5.47 -2.05
C HIS A 42 2.28 6.89 -2.01
N MET A 43 1.08 7.03 -1.46
CA MET A 43 0.56 8.35 -1.10
C MET A 43 1.42 8.92 0.03
N PRO A 44 1.72 10.24 0.06
CA PRO A 44 2.37 10.84 1.21
C PRO A 44 1.69 10.48 2.52
N LEU A 45 2.46 10.24 3.56
CA LEU A 45 1.91 9.86 4.86
C LEU A 45 1.15 11.03 5.53
N PRO A 46 0.07 10.75 6.28
CA PRO A 46 -0.87 11.79 6.76
C PRO A 46 -0.33 12.65 7.89
N GLY A 47 0.93 12.54 8.25
CA GLY A 47 1.58 13.34 9.27
C GLY A 47 2.74 12.64 9.96
N ILE A 48 3.30 13.32 10.96
CA ILE A 48 4.42 12.79 11.73
C ILE A 48 3.84 12.00 12.91
N PHE A 49 3.79 10.68 12.78
CA PHE A 49 3.32 9.75 13.81
C PHE A 49 4.40 8.76 14.29
N MET A 50 5.56 8.80 13.63
CA MET A 50 6.77 8.05 13.97
C MET A 50 7.99 8.96 13.79
N ASP A 51 9.19 8.42 13.91
CA ASP A 51 10.41 9.11 13.55
C ASP A 51 10.36 9.68 12.13
N GLU A 52 10.59 10.98 11.98
CA GLU A 52 10.42 11.68 10.70
C GLU A 52 11.36 11.15 9.60
N LYS A 53 12.54 10.67 9.98
CA LYS A 53 13.49 10.09 9.03
C LYS A 53 12.95 8.78 8.46
N LEU A 54 12.38 7.93 9.33
CA LEU A 54 11.75 6.67 8.90
C LEU A 54 10.55 6.94 7.99
N LEU A 55 9.72 7.93 8.32
CA LEU A 55 8.56 8.28 7.48
C LEU A 55 8.99 8.74 6.07
N LYS A 56 10.08 9.48 5.95
CA LYS A 56 10.66 9.89 4.65
C LYS A 56 11.22 8.72 3.83
N GLU A 57 11.56 7.62 4.49
CA GLU A 57 11.98 6.38 3.81
C GLU A 57 10.79 5.53 3.35
N CYS A 58 9.57 5.79 3.88
CA CYS A 58 8.37 5.01 3.55
C CYS A 58 7.57 5.56 2.37
N SER A 59 7.58 6.88 2.13
CA SER A 59 6.77 7.46 1.06
C SER A 59 7.41 8.72 0.47
N PRO A 60 7.11 9.07 -0.81
CA PRO A 60 7.47 10.36 -1.37
C PRO A 60 6.74 11.50 -0.63
N ASN A 61 7.28 12.71 -0.75
CA ASN A 61 6.63 13.91 -0.23
C ASN A 61 5.54 14.45 -1.20
N GLU A 62 4.82 15.52 -0.78
CA GLU A 62 3.73 16.10 -1.58
C GLU A 62 4.19 16.66 -2.93
N GLU A 63 5.40 17.21 -3.04
CA GLU A 63 5.93 17.73 -4.31
C GLU A 63 6.26 16.58 -5.26
N GLU A 64 6.88 15.53 -4.75
CA GLU A 64 7.25 14.34 -5.52
C GLU A 64 6.01 13.59 -6.03
N ILE A 65 4.94 13.48 -5.21
CA ILE A 65 3.73 12.80 -5.66
C ILE A 65 2.99 13.59 -6.76
N LEU A 66 3.03 14.91 -6.75
CA LEU A 66 2.49 15.72 -7.82
C LEU A 66 3.26 15.56 -9.14
N LEU A 67 4.60 15.41 -9.04
CA LEU A 67 5.43 15.08 -10.19
C LEU A 67 5.14 13.69 -10.73
N TYR A 68 5.01 12.70 -9.84
CA TYR A 68 4.60 11.34 -10.19
C TYR A 68 3.26 11.34 -10.96
N LEU A 69 2.22 11.95 -10.42
CA LEU A 69 0.90 11.99 -11.04
C LEU A 69 0.94 12.60 -12.43
N LYS A 70 1.69 13.69 -12.60
CA LYS A 70 1.87 14.36 -13.89
C LYS A 70 2.60 13.48 -14.88
N GLU A 71 3.70 12.86 -14.48
CA GLU A 71 4.51 12.00 -15.36
C GLU A 71 3.77 10.72 -15.72
N ALA A 72 3.14 10.06 -14.74
CA ALA A 72 2.35 8.85 -14.95
C ALA A 72 1.16 9.08 -15.89
N THR A 73 0.46 10.22 -15.75
CA THR A 73 -0.62 10.60 -16.67
C THR A 73 -0.11 10.82 -18.08
N LYS A 74 1.05 11.47 -18.24
CA LYS A 74 1.66 11.70 -19.55
C LYS A 74 2.05 10.39 -20.22
N ILE A 75 2.73 9.50 -19.50
CA ILE A 75 3.18 8.21 -20.04
C ILE A 75 1.99 7.30 -20.38
N LYS A 76 0.92 7.32 -19.60
CA LYS A 76 -0.35 6.63 -19.91
C LYS A 76 -0.87 7.02 -21.29
N GLU A 77 -0.90 8.32 -21.63
CA GLU A 77 -1.33 8.79 -22.95
C GLU A 77 -0.37 8.37 -24.08
N GLU A 78 0.94 8.38 -23.82
CA GLU A 78 1.96 7.99 -24.81
C GLU A 78 1.86 6.51 -25.20
N TYR A 79 1.42 5.63 -24.27
CA TYR A 79 1.34 4.18 -24.48
C TYR A 79 -0.08 3.63 -24.64
N LYS A 80 -1.10 4.50 -24.72
CA LYS A 80 -2.53 4.09 -24.73
C LYS A 80 -2.92 3.09 -25.82
N ASP A 81 -2.22 3.11 -26.96
CA ASP A 81 -2.48 2.20 -28.09
C ASP A 81 -1.70 0.87 -27.98
N LYS A 82 -0.86 0.71 -26.95
CA LYS A 82 0.01 -0.47 -26.76
C LYS A 82 -0.38 -1.31 -25.55
N ILE A 83 -0.69 -0.68 -24.44
CA ILE A 83 -1.03 -1.31 -23.16
C ILE A 83 -1.93 -0.39 -22.36
N LYS A 84 -2.88 -0.96 -21.63
CA LYS A 84 -3.69 -0.17 -20.70
C LYS A 84 -2.88 0.16 -19.45
N ILE A 85 -2.70 1.45 -19.17
CA ILE A 85 -2.01 1.95 -17.98
C ILE A 85 -3.02 2.67 -17.09
N ASN A 86 -3.08 2.30 -15.83
CA ASN A 86 -3.81 3.04 -14.81
C ASN A 86 -2.83 3.80 -13.93
N VAL A 87 -3.21 5.02 -13.57
CA VAL A 87 -2.52 5.85 -12.57
C VAL A 87 -3.25 5.70 -11.26
N GLY A 88 -2.53 5.32 -10.22
CA GLY A 88 -3.09 5.05 -8.90
C GLY A 88 -2.17 5.43 -7.77
N LEU A 89 -2.66 5.24 -6.56
CA LEU A 89 -1.87 5.39 -5.33
C LEU A 89 -2.03 4.14 -4.45
N GLU A 90 -0.96 3.79 -3.76
CA GLU A 90 -1.03 2.96 -2.57
C GLU A 90 -1.25 3.86 -1.36
N VAL A 91 -2.42 3.71 -0.77
CA VAL A 91 -2.88 4.52 0.36
C VAL A 91 -2.64 3.75 1.65
N ASP A 92 -1.77 4.27 2.49
CA ASP A 92 -1.57 3.73 3.82
C ASP A 92 -2.72 4.07 4.75
N TYR A 93 -3.37 3.04 5.30
CA TYR A 93 -4.27 3.24 6.41
C TYR A 93 -3.46 3.43 7.70
N VAL A 94 -3.56 4.59 8.28
CA VAL A 94 -2.96 4.92 9.59
C VAL A 94 -4.09 5.20 10.58
N GLU A 95 -4.27 4.30 11.55
CA GLU A 95 -5.35 4.36 12.54
C GLU A 95 -5.30 5.69 13.30
N GLY A 96 -6.41 6.46 13.29
CA GLY A 96 -6.51 7.78 13.92
C GLY A 96 -6.16 8.95 12.98
N TYR A 97 -5.81 8.68 11.72
CA TYR A 97 -5.52 9.70 10.72
C TYR A 97 -6.54 9.72 9.56
N GLU A 98 -7.67 9.06 9.71
CA GLU A 98 -8.68 8.85 8.67
C GLU A 98 -9.11 10.15 7.99
N GLU A 99 -9.39 11.21 8.77
CA GLU A 99 -9.79 12.51 8.24
C GLU A 99 -8.69 13.20 7.42
N LYS A 100 -7.43 12.99 7.79
CA LYS A 100 -6.31 13.53 7.00
C LYS A 100 -6.13 12.75 5.70
N ILE A 101 -6.18 11.42 5.77
CA ILE A 101 -6.11 10.54 4.59
C ILE A 101 -7.23 10.91 3.61
N LYS A 102 -8.46 11.10 4.10
CA LYS A 102 -9.61 11.52 3.30
C LYS A 102 -9.35 12.83 2.57
N LYS A 103 -8.85 13.86 3.27
CA LYS A 103 -8.51 15.15 2.66
C LYS A 103 -7.42 15.05 1.60
N MET A 104 -6.42 14.19 1.83
CA MET A 104 -5.36 13.96 0.85
C MET A 104 -5.90 13.23 -0.38
N LEU A 105 -6.76 12.25 -0.20
CA LEU A 105 -7.47 11.58 -1.30
C LEU A 105 -8.34 12.56 -2.09
N ASP A 106 -9.00 13.49 -1.45
CA ASP A 106 -9.78 14.55 -2.13
C ASP A 106 -8.88 15.45 -2.99
N ASN A 107 -7.62 15.68 -2.58
CA ASN A 107 -6.66 16.49 -3.36
C ASN A 107 -6.13 15.75 -4.60
N TYR A 108 -5.97 14.43 -4.54
CA TYR A 108 -5.35 13.63 -5.60
C TYR A 108 -6.36 12.87 -6.46
N GLY A 109 -7.57 12.66 -5.96
CA GLY A 109 -8.54 11.70 -6.49
C GLY A 109 -8.91 11.91 -7.95
N GLU A 110 -8.96 13.16 -8.43
CA GLU A 110 -9.27 13.47 -9.84
C GLU A 110 -8.22 12.97 -10.83
N TYR A 111 -6.99 12.69 -10.37
CA TYR A 111 -5.91 12.16 -11.19
C TYR A 111 -5.87 10.64 -11.22
N LEU A 112 -6.67 9.96 -10.37
CA LEU A 112 -6.56 8.54 -10.14
C LEU A 112 -7.59 7.74 -10.95
N ASP A 113 -7.13 6.71 -11.63
CA ASP A 113 -8.01 5.70 -12.24
C ASP A 113 -8.43 4.66 -11.21
N GLU A 114 -7.52 4.27 -10.34
CA GLU A 114 -7.73 3.30 -9.25
C GLU A 114 -6.68 3.48 -8.14
N GLY A 115 -6.73 2.63 -7.13
CA GLY A 115 -5.73 2.61 -6.05
C GLY A 115 -5.84 1.35 -5.22
N ILE A 116 -4.93 1.19 -4.27
CA ILE A 116 -4.95 0.14 -3.27
C ILE A 116 -4.90 0.74 -1.87
N LEU A 117 -5.57 0.11 -0.94
CA LEU A 117 -5.56 0.47 0.49
C LEU A 117 -4.76 -0.58 1.24
N SER A 118 -3.67 -0.16 1.84
CA SER A 118 -2.70 -1.04 2.49
C SER A 118 -2.57 -0.75 3.98
N VAL A 119 -2.10 -1.73 4.72
CA VAL A 119 -1.81 -1.63 6.14
C VAL A 119 -0.34 -2.00 6.35
N HIS A 120 0.52 -0.99 6.50
CA HIS A 120 1.93 -1.16 6.88
C HIS A 120 2.16 -0.78 8.35
N PHE A 121 1.30 0.07 8.93
CA PHE A 121 1.48 0.60 10.27
C PHE A 121 0.46 0.01 11.26
N LEU A 122 0.97 -0.49 12.37
CA LEU A 122 0.16 -0.95 13.50
C LEU A 122 0.26 0.04 14.66
N ARG A 123 -0.87 0.49 15.18
CA ARG A 123 -0.93 1.30 16.39
C ARG A 123 -1.05 0.39 17.60
N LEU A 124 -0.02 0.41 18.45
CA LEU A 124 0.03 -0.31 19.72
C LEU A 124 -0.02 0.74 20.83
N ASP A 125 -1.13 0.80 21.54
CA ASP A 125 -1.49 1.91 22.41
C ASP A 125 -1.42 3.24 21.66
N ASP A 126 -0.46 4.11 21.95
CA ASP A 126 -0.27 5.39 21.25
C ASP A 126 1.01 5.44 20.41
N VAL A 127 1.64 4.28 20.20
CA VAL A 127 2.88 4.14 19.41
C VAL A 127 2.59 3.42 18.11
N TYR A 128 3.13 3.92 17.01
CA TYR A 128 3.02 3.28 15.71
C TYR A 128 4.29 2.49 15.39
N HIS A 129 4.10 1.35 14.77
CA HIS A 129 5.14 0.42 14.35
C HIS A 129 4.94 0.07 12.88
N CYS A 130 5.99 0.13 12.08
CA CYS A 130 5.95 -0.31 10.69
C CYS A 130 6.21 -1.83 10.63
N LEU A 131 5.19 -2.59 10.24
CA LEU A 131 5.18 -4.06 10.32
C LEU A 131 6.28 -4.72 9.47
N ASP A 132 6.55 -4.15 8.32
CA ASP A 132 7.45 -4.68 7.28
C ASP A 132 8.81 -3.95 7.20
N MET A 133 9.07 -3.04 8.13
CA MET A 133 10.32 -2.29 8.20
C MET A 133 11.55 -3.20 8.30
N SER A 134 11.50 -4.18 9.21
CA SER A 134 12.58 -5.15 9.40
C SER A 134 12.13 -6.36 10.21
N VAL A 135 12.93 -7.42 10.13
CA VAL A 135 12.79 -8.63 10.99
C VAL A 135 12.82 -8.25 12.48
N ASP A 136 13.69 -7.32 12.85
CA ASP A 136 13.86 -6.91 14.25
C ASP A 136 12.64 -6.10 14.73
N GLU A 137 12.11 -5.20 13.91
CA GLU A 137 10.90 -4.44 14.23
C GLU A 137 9.70 -5.37 14.39
N PHE A 138 9.54 -6.35 13.51
CA PHE A 138 8.50 -7.38 13.65
C PHE A 138 8.65 -8.15 14.99
N GLY A 139 9.89 -8.48 15.39
CA GLY A 139 10.18 -9.10 16.67
C GLY A 139 9.82 -8.23 17.88
N ILE A 140 10.04 -6.91 17.78
CA ILE A 140 9.62 -5.94 18.80
C ILE A 140 8.10 -5.91 18.92
N ILE A 141 7.37 -5.82 17.79
CA ILE A 141 5.92 -5.88 17.75
C ILE A 141 5.41 -7.18 18.41
N ALA A 142 5.99 -8.32 18.04
CA ALA A 142 5.61 -9.61 18.61
C ALA A 142 5.85 -9.69 20.12
N LYS A 143 6.95 -9.11 20.61
CA LYS A 143 7.24 -9.04 22.04
C LYS A 143 6.24 -8.14 22.80
N ILE A 144 5.89 -6.98 22.25
CA ILE A 144 4.91 -6.05 22.85
C ILE A 144 3.55 -6.74 22.95
N LEU A 145 3.12 -7.41 21.90
CA LEU A 145 1.80 -8.06 21.82
C LEU A 145 1.75 -9.41 22.55
N GLY A 146 2.89 -9.97 22.94
CA GLY A 146 2.97 -11.25 23.65
C GLY A 146 2.98 -12.49 22.75
N GLY A 147 3.35 -12.34 21.49
CA GLY A 147 3.57 -13.45 20.55
C GLY A 147 3.23 -13.13 19.10
N VAL A 148 3.77 -13.95 18.19
CA VAL A 148 3.58 -13.81 16.74
C VAL A 148 2.10 -13.92 16.35
N GLU A 149 1.34 -14.84 16.95
CA GLU A 149 -0.11 -14.97 16.69
C GLU A 149 -0.85 -13.66 16.95
N LYS A 150 -0.46 -12.92 17.99
CA LYS A 150 -1.06 -11.63 18.33
C LYS A 150 -0.73 -10.52 17.32
N VAL A 151 0.40 -10.64 16.62
CA VAL A 151 0.70 -9.74 15.49
C VAL A 151 -0.29 -9.98 14.36
N TYR A 152 -0.60 -11.23 14.05
CA TYR A 152 -1.61 -11.58 13.03
C TYR A 152 -3.00 -11.09 13.44
N ASP A 153 -3.42 -11.33 14.71
CA ASP A 153 -4.69 -10.81 15.23
C ASP A 153 -4.76 -9.28 15.01
N LYS A 154 -3.75 -8.55 15.49
CA LYS A 154 -3.71 -7.08 15.39
C LYS A 154 -3.70 -6.59 13.95
N TYR A 155 -2.94 -7.25 13.07
CA TYR A 155 -2.89 -6.91 11.65
C TYR A 155 -4.26 -7.05 10.99
N PHE A 156 -4.93 -8.20 11.14
CA PHE A 156 -6.24 -8.42 10.54
C PHE A 156 -7.33 -7.53 11.15
N GLU A 157 -7.26 -7.22 12.44
CA GLU A 157 -8.15 -6.24 13.08
C GLU A 157 -7.95 -4.85 12.47
N THR A 158 -6.69 -4.43 12.25
CA THR A 158 -6.36 -3.15 11.60
C THR A 158 -6.82 -3.13 10.15
N LEU A 159 -6.68 -4.25 9.42
CA LEU A 159 -7.18 -4.40 8.06
C LEU A 159 -8.71 -4.26 8.00
N ILE A 160 -9.44 -4.85 8.96
CA ILE A 160 -10.90 -4.66 9.06
C ILE A 160 -11.26 -3.20 9.35
N LYS A 161 -10.49 -2.50 10.18
CA LYS A 161 -10.67 -1.06 10.43
C LYS A 161 -10.50 -0.26 9.14
N SER A 162 -9.42 -0.53 8.38
CA SER A 162 -9.16 0.16 7.10
C SER A 162 -10.29 -0.02 6.10
N ILE A 163 -10.81 -1.25 5.98
CA ILE A 163 -11.93 -1.56 5.08
C ILE A 163 -13.20 -0.80 5.49
N ASN A 164 -13.46 -0.64 6.79
CA ASN A 164 -14.65 0.05 7.29
C ASN A 164 -14.50 1.57 7.42
N ALA A 165 -13.27 2.10 7.35
CA ALA A 165 -13.02 3.53 7.50
C ALA A 165 -13.72 4.37 6.42
N ASP A 166 -14.29 5.50 6.80
CA ASP A 166 -14.74 6.51 5.84
C ASP A 166 -13.54 7.35 5.37
N LEU A 167 -13.04 7.04 4.19
CA LEU A 167 -11.96 7.77 3.54
C LEU A 167 -12.45 8.59 2.33
N GLY A 168 -13.75 8.86 2.24
CA GLY A 168 -14.38 9.68 1.19
C GLY A 168 -14.63 8.93 -0.12
N SER A 169 -14.99 9.72 -1.15
CA SER A 169 -15.38 9.19 -2.47
C SER A 169 -14.22 8.56 -3.25
N TYR A 170 -12.99 8.95 -2.98
CA TYR A 170 -11.78 8.46 -3.63
C TYR A 170 -11.07 7.33 -2.87
N LYS A 171 -11.74 6.78 -1.84
CA LYS A 171 -11.22 5.62 -1.13
C LYS A 171 -10.92 4.48 -2.11
N PRO A 172 -9.70 3.89 -2.09
CA PRO A 172 -9.39 2.73 -2.91
C PRO A 172 -10.36 1.56 -2.65
N LYS A 173 -10.77 0.90 -3.73
CA LYS A 173 -11.69 -0.25 -3.67
C LYS A 173 -10.96 -1.59 -3.57
N ARG A 174 -9.67 -1.61 -3.84
CA ARG A 174 -8.82 -2.79 -3.73
C ARG A 174 -8.01 -2.73 -2.45
N ILE A 175 -7.80 -3.88 -1.83
CA ILE A 175 -6.92 -4.04 -0.68
C ILE A 175 -5.55 -4.50 -1.18
N GLY A 176 -4.51 -3.79 -0.77
CA GLY A 176 -3.12 -4.16 -1.01
C GLY A 176 -2.72 -5.33 -0.12
N HIS A 177 -1.98 -6.30 -0.68
CA HIS A 177 -1.32 -7.43 0.01
C HIS A 177 -1.91 -7.82 1.38
N PRO A 178 -3.17 -8.34 1.46
CA PRO A 178 -3.85 -8.61 2.74
C PRO A 178 -3.15 -9.66 3.62
N THR A 179 -2.05 -10.22 3.15
CA THR A 179 -1.22 -11.19 3.87
C THR A 179 0.18 -10.65 4.21
N LEU A 180 0.39 -9.34 4.18
CA LEU A 180 1.69 -8.70 4.47
C LEU A 180 2.30 -9.16 5.81
N VAL A 181 1.46 -9.43 6.81
CA VAL A 181 1.89 -9.97 8.11
C VAL A 181 2.77 -11.23 8.01
N ARG A 182 2.77 -11.91 6.85
CA ARG A 182 3.61 -13.08 6.58
C ARG A 182 4.99 -12.75 6.01
N ILE A 183 5.33 -11.49 5.82
CA ILE A 183 6.57 -11.07 5.15
C ILE A 183 7.83 -11.69 5.77
N PHE A 184 7.84 -11.86 7.09
CA PHE A 184 8.95 -12.48 7.82
C PHE A 184 8.65 -13.91 8.30
N ASN A 185 7.77 -14.65 7.57
CA ASN A 185 7.34 -16.00 7.96
C ASN A 185 8.49 -17.02 8.04
N GLU A 186 9.58 -16.82 7.31
CA GLU A 186 10.78 -17.67 7.44
C GLU A 186 11.43 -17.56 8.83
N LYS A 187 11.45 -16.35 9.39
CA LYS A 187 12.03 -16.08 10.72
C LYS A 187 11.02 -16.29 11.85
N TYR A 188 9.77 -15.96 11.59
CA TYR A 188 8.65 -16.05 12.52
C TYR A 188 7.54 -16.94 11.92
N PRO A 189 7.79 -18.27 11.78
CA PRO A 189 6.81 -19.16 11.18
C PRO A 189 5.54 -19.22 12.02
N MET A 190 4.39 -19.07 11.36
CA MET A 190 3.08 -19.10 12.00
C MET A 190 2.06 -19.86 11.14
N ASP A 191 1.49 -20.90 11.73
CA ASP A 191 0.28 -21.58 11.22
C ASP A 191 -0.93 -20.91 11.88
N TYR A 192 -1.32 -19.75 11.32
CA TYR A 192 -2.39 -18.93 11.90
C TYR A 192 -3.77 -19.57 11.66
N LYS A 193 -4.52 -19.77 12.74
CA LYS A 193 -5.77 -20.57 12.75
C LYS A 193 -7.01 -19.81 13.25
N ASN A 194 -6.95 -18.49 13.38
CA ASN A 194 -8.13 -17.72 13.75
C ASN A 194 -9.09 -17.58 12.55
N GLU A 195 -9.76 -18.68 12.21
CA GLU A 195 -10.70 -18.76 11.07
C GLU A 195 -11.80 -17.69 11.16
N ALA A 196 -12.28 -17.39 12.36
CA ALA A 196 -13.33 -16.40 12.56
C ALA A 196 -12.87 -14.97 12.16
N LEU A 197 -11.61 -14.64 12.38
CA LEU A 197 -11.06 -13.35 11.99
C LEU A 197 -10.73 -13.32 10.49
N ILE A 198 -10.17 -14.39 9.95
CA ILE A 198 -9.94 -14.55 8.51
C ILE A 198 -11.26 -14.43 7.74
N ASP A 199 -12.30 -15.12 8.16
CA ASP A 199 -13.63 -15.05 7.55
C ASP A 199 -14.22 -13.64 7.56
N LYS A 200 -13.98 -12.87 8.64
CA LYS A 200 -14.41 -11.46 8.69
C LYS A 200 -13.71 -10.62 7.66
N VAL A 201 -12.41 -10.83 7.42
CA VAL A 201 -11.64 -10.14 6.39
C VAL A 201 -12.17 -10.53 5.01
N ILE A 202 -12.26 -11.85 4.71
CA ILE A 202 -12.70 -12.34 3.39
C ILE A 202 -14.10 -11.83 3.02
N LYS A 203 -15.03 -11.73 3.98
CA LYS A 203 -16.39 -11.23 3.73
C LYS A 203 -16.45 -9.73 3.47
N LYS A 204 -15.37 -8.99 3.69
CA LYS A 204 -15.32 -7.53 3.54
C LYS A 204 -14.48 -7.09 2.33
N ILE A 205 -13.58 -7.95 1.84
CA ILE A 205 -12.87 -7.78 0.58
C ILE A 205 -13.78 -8.19 -0.59
#